data_5ed4bef657b0e0a9b7d6ac225a407cf9
#
_entry.id   5ed4bef657b0e0a9b7d6ac225a407cf9
#
_cell.length_a   1.000
_cell.length_b   1.000
_cell.length_c   1.000
_cell.angle_alpha   90.00
_cell.angle_beta   90.00
_cell.angle_gamma   90.00
#
_symmetry.space_group_name_H-M   'P 1'
#
loop_
_entity.id
_entity.type
_entity.pdbx_description
1 polymer ?
#
loop_
_entity_poly.entity_id
_entity_poly.type
_entity_poly.pdbx_seq_one_letter_code
_entity_poly.pdbx_strand_id
1 'polypeptide(L)' 'MLVFRYDKSFDGLLSALFDAYAMRAFPEQLSGPGEPEPLFTERVHEVATDPAHAARVWRGLERRLVVRAR' A
#
# COMPACT_ATOMS: atom_id res chain seq x y z
N MET A 1 7.46 -0.40 -15.03
CA MET A 1 6.76 -1.04 -13.91
C MET A 1 6.97 -0.24 -12.63
N LEU A 2 5.91 0.09 -11.93
CA LEU A 2 5.97 0.77 -10.64
C LEU A 2 5.95 -0.27 -9.53
N VAL A 3 6.91 -0.19 -8.61
CA VAL A 3 7.01 -1.10 -7.48
C VAL A 3 6.93 -0.28 -6.19
N PHE A 4 6.07 -0.71 -5.27
CA PHE A 4 6.04 -0.15 -3.92
C PHE A 4 6.79 -1.08 -2.98
N ARG A 5 7.72 -0.53 -2.23
CA ARG A 5 8.47 -1.26 -1.23
C ARG A 5 7.97 -0.86 0.15
N TYR A 6 7.60 -1.85 0.96
CA TYR A 6 7.04 -1.61 2.29
C TYR A 6 7.63 -2.63 3.28
N ASP A 7 7.30 -2.50 4.57
CA ASP A 7 7.91 -3.30 5.62
C ASP A 7 7.24 -4.66 5.85
N LYS A 8 6.26 -5.01 5.01
CA LYS A 8 5.46 -6.24 5.09
C LYS A 8 4.56 -6.34 6.33
N SER A 9 4.47 -5.29 7.12
CA SER A 9 3.48 -5.25 8.19
C SER A 9 2.09 -4.94 7.62
N PHE A 10 1.06 -5.22 8.42
CA PHE A 10 -0.29 -4.88 8.01
C PHE A 10 -0.46 -3.35 7.90
N ASP A 11 0.08 -2.61 8.86
CA ASP A 11 0.04 -1.15 8.79
C ASP A 11 0.82 -0.63 7.58
N GLY A 12 1.92 -1.28 7.23
CA GLY A 12 2.68 -0.92 6.04
C GLY A 12 1.87 -1.16 4.75
N LEU A 13 1.13 -2.26 4.70
CA LEU A 13 0.26 -2.54 3.55
C LEU A 13 -0.82 -1.48 3.41
N LEU A 14 -1.47 -1.11 4.51
CA LEU A 14 -2.50 -0.07 4.49
C LEU A 14 -1.91 1.29 4.13
N SER A 15 -0.69 1.58 4.59
CA SER A 15 0.01 2.81 4.19
C SER A 15 0.32 2.81 2.70
N ALA A 16 0.67 1.65 2.14
CA ALA A 16 0.89 1.52 0.70
C ALA A 16 -0.39 1.82 -0.07
N LEU A 17 -1.54 1.34 0.40
CA LEU A 17 -2.83 1.65 -0.21
C LEU A 17 -3.12 3.16 -0.13
N PHE A 18 -2.84 3.77 1.01
CA PHE A 18 -3.02 5.21 1.16
C PHE A 18 -2.17 5.97 0.12
N ASP A 19 -0.89 5.58 -0.01
CA ASP A 19 0.00 6.23 -0.96
C ASP A 19 -0.47 6.04 -2.40
N ALA A 20 -0.97 4.84 -2.74
CA ALA A 20 -1.47 4.58 -4.09
C ALA A 20 -2.63 5.51 -4.44
N TYR A 21 -3.56 5.70 -3.51
CA TYR A 21 -4.68 6.62 -3.72
C TYR A 21 -4.20 8.07 -3.78
N ALA A 22 -3.31 8.47 -2.89
CA ALA A 22 -2.79 9.84 -2.85
C ALA A 22 -2.02 10.20 -4.11
N MET A 23 -1.24 9.26 -4.62
CA MET A 23 -0.44 9.45 -5.82
C MET A 23 -1.25 9.19 -7.10
N ARG A 24 -2.43 8.61 -6.98
CA ARG A 24 -3.24 8.14 -8.10
C ARG A 24 -2.45 7.20 -9.01
N ALA A 25 -1.62 6.37 -8.40
CA ALA A 25 -0.78 5.44 -9.14
C ALA A 25 -0.74 4.13 -8.35
N PHE A 26 -1.21 3.05 -8.96
CA PHE A 26 -1.22 1.75 -8.31
C PHE A 26 0.02 0.97 -8.70
N PRO A 27 0.71 0.34 -7.74
CA PRO A 27 1.90 -0.44 -8.06
C PRO A 27 1.51 -1.72 -8.79
N GLU A 28 2.40 -2.17 -9.64
CA GLU A 28 2.23 -3.45 -10.29
C GLU A 28 2.76 -4.58 -9.42
N GLN A 29 3.60 -4.24 -8.44
CA GLN A 29 4.13 -5.21 -7.49
C GLN A 29 4.44 -4.55 -6.15
N LEU A 30 4.24 -5.31 -5.07
CA LEU A 30 4.64 -4.93 -3.73
C LEU A 30 5.86 -5.77 -3.35
N SER A 31 6.90 -5.13 -2.83
CA SER A 31 8.12 -5.81 -2.41
C SER A 31 8.41 -5.52 -0.95
N GLY A 32 9.04 -6.47 -0.27
CA GLY A 32 9.47 -6.29 1.10
C GLY A 32 10.92 -5.83 1.20
N PRO A 33 11.39 -5.60 2.44
CA PRO A 33 12.78 -5.19 2.66
C PRO A 33 13.76 -6.24 2.14
N GLY A 34 14.77 -5.79 1.42
CA GLY A 34 15.82 -6.67 0.93
C GLY A 34 15.45 -7.57 -0.23
N GLU A 35 14.20 -7.52 -0.71
CA GLU A 35 13.82 -8.31 -1.87
C GLU A 35 14.37 -7.66 -3.14
N PRO A 36 14.84 -8.48 -4.11
CA PRO A 36 15.34 -7.93 -5.36
C PRO A 36 14.21 -7.29 -6.17
N GLU A 37 14.53 -6.23 -6.88
CA GLU A 37 13.57 -5.57 -7.72
C GLU A 37 13.31 -6.41 -8.98
N PRO A 38 12.05 -6.43 -9.46
CA PRO A 38 11.75 -7.12 -10.72
C PRO A 38 12.50 -6.50 -11.90
N LEU A 39 12.71 -7.30 -12.93
CA LEU A 39 13.24 -6.79 -14.19
C LEU A 39 12.26 -5.75 -14.75
N PHE A 40 12.80 -4.75 -15.43
CA PHE A 40 12.00 -3.67 -16.03
C PHE A 40 11.32 -2.76 -15.00
N THR A 41 11.84 -2.71 -13.77
CA THR A 41 11.36 -1.75 -12.79
C THR A 41 11.83 -0.35 -13.21
N GLU A 42 10.86 0.54 -13.43
CA GLU A 42 11.16 1.92 -13.82
C GLU A 42 11.20 2.83 -12.59
N ARG A 43 10.32 2.58 -11.62
CA ARG A 43 10.21 3.40 -10.42
C ARG A 43 9.97 2.52 -9.22
N VAL A 44 10.63 2.87 -8.11
CA VAL A 44 10.39 2.25 -6.80
C VAL A 44 9.97 3.34 -5.84
N HIS A 45 8.82 3.15 -5.21
CA HIS A 45 8.35 4.06 -4.17
C HIS A 45 8.54 3.40 -2.81
N GLU A 46 9.28 4.04 -1.93
CA GLU A 46 9.45 3.56 -0.56
C GLU A 46 8.25 4.00 0.27
N VAL A 47 7.50 3.03 0.77
CA VAL A 47 6.32 3.32 1.59
C VAL A 47 6.76 3.48 3.04
N ALA A 48 6.52 4.65 3.61
CA ALA A 48 6.73 4.88 5.03
C ALA A 48 5.50 4.39 5.79
N THR A 49 5.68 3.45 6.71
CA THR A 49 4.57 2.96 7.53
C THR A 49 4.09 4.07 8.44
N ASP A 50 2.84 4.49 8.28
CA ASP A 50 2.23 5.57 9.04
C ASP A 50 0.93 5.06 9.66
N PRO A 51 0.89 4.86 10.97
CA PRO A 51 -0.32 4.35 11.63
C PRO A 51 -1.55 5.22 11.39
N ALA A 52 -1.40 6.53 11.26
CA ALA A 52 -2.54 7.41 11.00
C ALA A 52 -3.11 7.17 9.60
N HIS A 53 -2.26 7.01 8.60
CA HIS A 53 -2.70 6.68 7.25
C HIS A 53 -3.35 5.30 7.21
N ALA A 54 -2.74 4.33 7.87
CA ALA A 54 -3.27 2.97 7.95
C ALA A 54 -4.66 2.97 8.60
N ALA A 55 -4.85 3.72 9.66
CA ALA A 55 -6.13 3.82 10.35
C ALA A 55 -7.21 4.41 9.44
N ARG A 56 -6.87 5.40 8.64
CA ARG A 56 -7.83 6.01 7.71
C ARG A 56 -8.28 5.03 6.64
N VAL A 57 -7.33 4.27 6.07
CA VAL A 57 -7.64 3.25 5.08
C VAL A 57 -8.51 2.16 5.72
N TRP A 58 -8.15 1.71 6.91
CA TRP A 58 -8.89 0.68 7.61
C TRP A 58 -10.35 1.10 7.88
N ARG A 59 -10.57 2.33 8.32
CA ARG A 59 -11.92 2.84 8.55
C ARG A 59 -12.75 2.87 7.27
N GLY A 60 -12.13 3.24 6.16
CA GLY A 60 -12.80 3.22 4.87
C GLY A 60 -13.22 1.81 4.46
N LEU A 61 -12.33 0.83 4.67
CA LEU A 61 -12.63 -0.56 4.37
C LEU A 61 -13.73 -1.10 5.28
N GLU A 62 -13.67 -0.79 6.58
CA GLU A 62 -14.71 -1.23 7.52
C GLU A 62 -16.09 -0.74 7.12
N ARG A 63 -16.21 0.52 6.72
CA ARG A 63 -17.48 1.09 6.29
C ARG A 63 -18.04 0.35 5.10
N ARG A 64 -17.20 0.02 4.14
CA ARG A 64 -17.64 -0.70 2.94
C ARG A 64 -18.05 -2.13 3.25
N LEU A 65 -17.31 -2.80 4.14
CA LEU A 65 -17.61 -4.15 4.53
C LEU A 65 -18.94 -4.22 5.29
N VAL A 66 -19.18 -3.28 6.21
CA VAL A 66 -20.44 -3.22 6.97
C VAL A 66 -21.61 -2.97 6.03
N VAL A 67 -21.48 -2.05 5.10
CA VAL A 67 -22.55 -1.78 4.14
C VAL A 67 -22.85 -3.00 3.28
N ARG A 68 -21.82 -3.74 2.87
CA ARG A 68 -22.03 -4.95 2.06
C ARG A 68 -22.61 -6.12 2.84
N ALA A 69 -22.34 -6.18 4.13
CA ALA A 69 -22.85 -7.25 4.98
C ALA A 69 -24.36 -7.13 5.25
N ARG A 70 -24.93 -6.01 4.93
CA ARG A 70 -26.37 -5.77 5.02
C ARG A 70 -27.04 -6.08 3.70
#